data_32b8116282de5ee87f71e6b8cd862049
#
_entry.id   32b8116282de5ee87f71e6b8cd862049
#
_cell.length_a   1.000
_cell.length_b   1.000
_cell.length_c   1.000
_cell.angle_alpha   90.00
_cell.angle_beta   90.00
_cell.angle_gamma   90.00
#
_symmetry.space_group_name_H-M   'P 1'
#
loop_
_entity.id
_entity.type
_entity.pdbx_description
1 polymer ?
#
loop_
_entity_poly.entity_id
_entity_poly.type
_entity_poly.pdbx_seq_one_letter_code
_entity_poly.pdbx_strand_id
1 'polypeptide(L)'
;MTDNPTYRQIGVVGAGRVARALALALAPHSAAAPLLWARSAEGARAAVDHIGRAVAVDRIDTLVRTCDLVAIAVSDDAIAPIVADIARFIPSAPAPFIFHVSGRSGAAILDPLHAAGAATAAIHPVMTFTGDPQNEVARMAGARFAITGSSADATAQAGHIVRLLGGVGVDIREEHRPLYHAALCHAANHLVTLISGASHALTRAGVDDPNALLAPLARAAVENSLTHGFGALSGPLLRGDGETIGNHLLALERDCPELLPAYCAMARATHDELECSGAPAPPPSLRAALSTKD
;
A
#
# COMPACT_ATOMS: atom_id res chain seq x y z
N MET A 1 18.90 27.22 -5.99
CA MET A 1 18.46 27.77 -4.69
C MET A 1 18.48 26.62 -3.73
N THR A 2 19.43 26.60 -2.80
CA THR A 2 19.46 25.59 -1.70
C THR A 2 18.36 25.98 -0.74
N ASP A 3 17.19 25.31 -0.84
CA ASP A 3 16.14 25.48 0.15
C ASP A 3 16.71 25.14 1.54
N ASN A 4 16.49 26.04 2.48
CA ASN A 4 16.88 25.82 3.87
C ASN A 4 16.15 24.57 4.39
N PRO A 5 16.80 23.65 5.10
CA PRO A 5 16.15 22.45 5.61
C PRO A 5 14.93 22.81 6.46
N THR A 6 13.81 22.12 6.24
CA THR A 6 12.54 22.40 6.91
C THR A 6 12.56 21.95 8.37
N TYR A 7 13.32 20.88 8.69
CA TYR A 7 13.44 20.29 10.01
C TYR A 7 14.88 20.29 10.48
N ARG A 8 15.11 20.50 11.78
CA ARG A 8 16.45 20.37 12.38
C ARG A 8 16.91 18.91 12.35
N GLN A 9 16.01 18.01 12.74
CA GLN A 9 16.27 16.58 12.78
C GLN A 9 15.01 15.79 12.47
N ILE A 10 15.14 14.80 11.60
CA ILE A 10 14.07 13.85 11.27
C ILE A 10 14.43 12.48 11.83
N GLY A 11 13.43 11.78 12.37
CA GLY A 11 13.54 10.42 12.87
C GLY A 11 12.67 9.45 12.08
N VAL A 12 13.17 8.24 11.88
CA VAL A 12 12.41 7.14 11.29
C VAL A 12 12.47 5.92 12.21
N VAL A 13 11.30 5.44 12.59
CA VAL A 13 11.12 4.23 13.39
C VAL A 13 10.75 3.07 12.47
N GLY A 14 11.69 2.13 12.29
CA GLY A 14 11.57 0.98 11.39
C GLY A 14 12.79 0.82 10.49
N ALA A 15 13.00 -0.38 9.94
CA ALA A 15 14.09 -0.71 9.02
C ALA A 15 13.59 -1.38 7.73
N GLY A 16 12.25 -1.46 7.56
CA GLY A 16 11.60 -2.06 6.40
C GLY A 16 11.75 -1.23 5.12
N ARG A 17 11.14 -1.72 4.03
CA ARG A 17 11.19 -1.06 2.70
C ARG A 17 10.71 0.39 2.76
N VAL A 18 9.55 0.62 3.38
CA VAL A 18 8.95 1.96 3.52
C VAL A 18 9.82 2.87 4.38
N ALA A 19 10.35 2.36 5.51
CA ALA A 19 11.22 3.12 6.39
C ALA A 19 12.46 3.64 5.66
N ARG A 20 13.11 2.78 4.88
CA ARG A 20 14.30 3.13 4.08
C ARG A 20 14.00 4.19 3.02
N ALA A 21 12.90 4.01 2.29
CA ALA A 21 12.47 4.97 1.27
C ALA A 21 12.15 6.34 1.90
N LEU A 22 11.42 6.37 3.02
CA LEU A 22 11.10 7.62 3.72
C LEU A 22 12.34 8.30 4.30
N ALA A 23 13.27 7.56 4.91
CA ALA A 23 14.51 8.13 5.43
C ALA A 23 15.32 8.80 4.31
N LEU A 24 15.40 8.16 3.14
CA LEU A 24 16.07 8.73 1.96
C LEU A 24 15.32 9.95 1.40
N ALA A 25 13.99 9.87 1.24
CA ALA A 25 13.17 10.94 0.69
C ALA A 25 13.16 12.19 1.58
N LEU A 26 13.17 12.01 2.91
CA LEU A 26 13.12 13.10 3.86
C LEU A 26 14.52 13.69 4.19
N ALA A 27 15.61 13.00 3.85
CA ALA A 27 16.97 13.45 4.13
C ALA A 27 17.30 14.88 3.61
N PRO A 28 16.87 15.29 2.40
CA PRO A 28 17.09 16.65 1.91
C PRO A 28 16.38 17.74 2.73
N HIS A 29 15.37 17.38 3.51
CA HIS A 29 14.54 18.30 4.29
C HIS A 29 14.97 18.37 5.77
N SER A 30 16.03 17.65 6.16
CA SER A 30 16.61 17.62 7.50
C SER A 30 17.97 18.31 7.51
N ALA A 31 18.21 19.19 8.49
CA ALA A 31 19.50 19.87 8.63
C ALA A 31 20.64 18.89 8.98
N ALA A 32 20.33 17.82 9.70
CA ALA A 32 21.26 16.73 10.00
C ALA A 32 20.75 15.42 9.35
N ALA A 33 21.63 14.43 9.19
CA ALA A 33 21.24 13.12 8.66
C ALA A 33 20.10 12.50 9.48
N PRO A 34 19.04 11.96 8.85
CA PRO A 34 17.92 11.36 9.58
C PRO A 34 18.39 10.29 10.57
N LEU A 35 17.80 10.26 11.76
CA LEU A 35 18.01 9.20 12.73
C LEU A 35 17.11 8.01 12.40
N LEU A 36 17.66 6.80 12.47
CA LEU A 36 16.88 5.59 12.22
C LEU A 36 17.01 4.66 13.44
N TRP A 37 15.86 4.29 13.99
CA TRP A 37 15.76 3.30 15.03
C TRP A 37 14.96 2.08 14.54
N ALA A 38 15.40 0.90 14.92
CA ALA A 38 14.64 -0.34 14.74
C ALA A 38 14.78 -1.24 15.98
N ARG A 39 13.86 -2.20 16.12
CA ARG A 39 13.87 -3.18 17.21
C ARG A 39 15.16 -4.00 17.27
N SER A 40 15.77 -4.28 16.11
CA SER A 40 17.08 -4.91 16.01
C SER A 40 18.13 -3.87 15.62
N ALA A 41 19.17 -3.72 16.43
CA ALA A 41 20.29 -2.83 16.13
C ALA A 41 21.04 -3.23 14.84
N GLU A 42 21.10 -4.53 14.53
CA GLU A 42 21.63 -5.03 13.26
C GLU A 42 20.77 -4.57 12.08
N GLY A 43 19.43 -4.72 12.20
CA GLY A 43 18.49 -4.25 11.18
C GLY A 43 18.55 -2.74 10.95
N ALA A 44 18.73 -1.95 12.02
CA ALA A 44 18.92 -0.50 11.92
C ALA A 44 20.20 -0.15 11.14
N ARG A 45 21.32 -0.79 11.47
CA ARG A 45 22.62 -0.59 10.78
C ARG A 45 22.53 -1.00 9.31
N ALA A 46 22.02 -2.19 9.01
CA ALA A 46 21.83 -2.65 7.62
C ALA A 46 20.95 -1.70 6.79
N ALA A 47 19.90 -1.13 7.39
CA ALA A 47 19.07 -0.14 6.72
C ALA A 47 19.83 1.16 6.45
N VAL A 48 20.60 1.65 7.40
CA VAL A 48 21.43 2.86 7.25
C VAL A 48 22.51 2.67 6.18
N ASP A 49 23.20 1.54 6.18
CA ASP A 49 24.20 1.20 5.14
C ASP A 49 23.58 1.20 3.75
N HIS A 50 22.35 0.66 3.64
CA HIS A 50 21.62 0.63 2.36
C HIS A 50 21.17 2.02 1.89
N ILE A 51 20.80 2.92 2.81
CA ILE A 51 20.36 4.29 2.52
C ILE A 51 21.56 5.21 2.23
N GLY A 52 22.66 5.04 2.95
CA GLY A 52 23.88 5.86 2.84
C GLY A 52 23.75 7.30 3.36
N ARG A 53 22.58 7.70 3.86
CA ARG A 53 22.27 9.08 4.31
C ARG A 53 21.47 9.14 5.60
N ALA A 54 21.64 8.18 6.50
CA ALA A 54 20.98 8.14 7.80
C ALA A 54 21.96 7.70 8.88
N VAL A 55 21.58 7.84 10.14
CA VAL A 55 22.37 7.42 11.31
C VAL A 55 21.53 6.49 12.16
N ALA A 56 22.05 5.29 12.45
CA ALA A 56 21.38 4.37 13.36
C ALA A 56 21.52 4.85 14.81
N VAL A 57 20.43 4.75 15.57
CA VAL A 57 20.40 5.02 17.00
C VAL A 57 19.92 3.79 17.76
N ASP A 58 20.55 3.52 18.92
CA ASP A 58 20.24 2.33 19.72
C ASP A 58 18.99 2.52 20.61
N ARG A 59 18.60 3.76 20.87
CA ARG A 59 17.52 4.09 21.80
C ARG A 59 16.44 4.92 21.13
N ILE A 60 15.20 4.48 21.26
CA ILE A 60 14.04 5.18 20.70
C ILE A 60 13.77 6.54 21.38
N ASP A 61 14.06 6.66 22.69
CA ASP A 61 13.90 7.91 23.42
C ASP A 61 14.86 9.01 22.93
N THR A 62 16.08 8.65 22.53
CA THR A 62 17.02 9.57 21.88
C THR A 62 16.43 10.14 20.60
N LEU A 63 15.85 9.28 19.74
CA LEU A 63 15.21 9.72 18.52
C LEU A 63 14.04 10.68 18.80
N VAL A 64 13.12 10.30 19.69
CA VAL A 64 11.91 11.09 19.99
C VAL A 64 12.23 12.46 20.59
N ARG A 65 13.24 12.55 21.47
CA ARG A 65 13.64 13.81 22.12
C ARG A 65 14.44 14.74 21.22
N THR A 66 15.04 14.21 20.16
CA THR A 66 15.94 14.97 19.28
C THR A 66 15.22 15.47 18.03
N CYS A 67 14.24 14.73 17.53
CA CYS A 67 13.63 14.99 16.23
C CYS A 67 12.43 15.93 16.31
N ASP A 68 12.27 16.77 15.29
CA ASP A 68 11.09 17.64 15.09
C ASP A 68 9.98 16.89 14.33
N LEU A 69 10.38 15.89 13.54
CA LEU A 69 9.49 15.03 12.74
C LEU A 69 9.87 13.57 12.98
N VAL A 70 8.88 12.72 13.26
CA VAL A 70 9.09 11.28 13.44
C VAL A 70 8.12 10.49 12.55
N ALA A 71 8.67 9.64 11.69
CA ALA A 71 7.91 8.71 10.86
C ALA A 71 7.96 7.30 11.48
N ILE A 72 6.80 6.72 11.79
CA ILE A 72 6.66 5.33 12.26
C ILE A 72 6.33 4.45 11.05
N ALA A 73 7.31 3.69 10.56
CA ALA A 73 7.22 2.85 9.37
C ALA A 73 7.56 1.38 9.72
N VAL A 74 6.74 0.81 10.57
CA VAL A 74 6.81 -0.58 11.04
C VAL A 74 5.60 -1.38 10.52
N SER A 75 5.57 -2.70 10.77
CA SER A 75 4.37 -3.50 10.52
C SER A 75 3.19 -3.01 11.37
N ASP A 76 1.98 -3.15 10.85
CA ASP A 76 0.76 -2.64 11.50
C ASP A 76 0.60 -3.14 12.94
N ASP A 77 0.95 -4.40 13.21
CA ASP A 77 0.87 -4.99 14.56
C ASP A 77 1.88 -4.41 15.54
N ALA A 78 2.97 -3.81 15.04
CA ALA A 78 3.99 -3.19 15.87
C ALA A 78 3.70 -1.71 16.18
N ILE A 79 2.72 -1.08 15.53
CA ILE A 79 2.45 0.36 15.74
C ILE A 79 2.02 0.64 17.19
N ALA A 80 1.00 -0.05 17.68
CA ALA A 80 0.45 0.23 19.03
C ALA A 80 1.47 0.00 20.15
N PRO A 81 2.27 -1.08 20.19
CA PRO A 81 3.36 -1.23 21.16
C PRO A 81 4.40 -0.11 21.09
N ILE A 82 4.82 0.28 19.88
CA ILE A 82 5.81 1.36 19.69
C ILE A 82 5.24 2.72 20.12
N VAL A 83 3.98 3.00 19.82
CA VAL A 83 3.28 4.20 20.27
C VAL A 83 3.27 4.30 21.79
N ALA A 84 2.96 3.19 22.50
CA ALA A 84 2.98 3.14 23.95
C ALA A 84 4.38 3.40 24.55
N ASP A 85 5.42 2.91 23.87
CA ASP A 85 6.80 3.17 24.28
C ASP A 85 7.21 4.63 24.03
N ILE A 86 6.92 5.17 22.85
CA ILE A 86 7.24 6.56 22.48
C ILE A 86 6.53 7.56 23.40
N ALA A 87 5.28 7.32 23.77
CA ALA A 87 4.48 8.23 24.58
C ALA A 87 5.16 8.63 25.92
N ARG A 88 5.99 7.73 26.47
CA ARG A 88 6.75 7.98 27.71
C ARG A 88 7.87 9.01 27.56
N PHE A 89 8.25 9.32 26.33
CA PHE A 89 9.44 10.13 26.03
C PHE A 89 9.11 11.42 25.30
N ILE A 90 7.84 11.70 25.02
CA ILE A 90 7.41 12.96 24.38
C ILE A 90 7.84 14.13 25.27
N PRO A 91 8.63 15.08 24.74
CA PRO A 91 9.03 16.26 25.50
C PRO A 91 7.84 17.20 25.72
N SER A 92 7.83 17.90 26.84
CA SER A 92 6.74 18.83 27.19
C SER A 92 6.57 19.97 26.19
N ALA A 93 7.64 20.45 25.57
CA ALA A 93 7.66 21.44 24.49
C ALA A 93 9.10 21.68 23.97
N PRO A 94 9.31 21.84 22.64
CA PRO A 94 8.36 21.52 21.58
C PRO A 94 8.23 20.01 21.37
N ALA A 95 7.01 19.53 21.24
CA ALA A 95 6.77 18.13 20.89
C ALA A 95 6.94 17.90 19.37
N PRO A 96 7.46 16.75 18.95
CA PRO A 96 7.60 16.44 17.52
C PRO A 96 6.24 16.26 16.84
N PHE A 97 6.19 16.48 15.52
CA PHE A 97 5.11 15.93 14.71
C PHE A 97 5.39 14.45 14.44
N ILE A 98 4.42 13.59 14.73
CA ILE A 98 4.59 12.13 14.60
C ILE A 98 3.54 11.57 13.66
N PHE A 99 3.96 10.80 12.66
CA PHE A 99 3.04 10.10 11.78
C PHE A 99 3.41 8.64 11.59
N HIS A 100 2.42 7.83 11.25
CA HIS A 100 2.64 6.47 10.77
C HIS A 100 2.21 6.31 9.32
N VAL A 101 2.60 5.18 8.70
CA VAL A 101 2.36 4.93 7.28
C VAL A 101 1.41 3.75 7.00
N SER A 102 0.68 3.28 8.00
CA SER A 102 -0.34 2.23 7.80
C SER A 102 -1.48 2.72 6.91
N GLY A 103 -1.91 1.87 5.99
CA GLY A 103 -3.09 2.15 5.15
C GLY A 103 -4.40 1.89 5.89
N ARG A 104 -4.43 0.89 6.77
CA ARG A 104 -5.66 0.45 7.46
C ARG A 104 -6.03 1.31 8.68
N SER A 105 -5.02 1.88 9.35
CA SER A 105 -5.20 2.67 10.56
C SER A 105 -5.18 4.15 10.24
N GLY A 106 -5.99 4.94 10.93
CA GLY A 106 -5.97 6.40 10.87
C GLY A 106 -5.15 7.00 12.02
N ALA A 107 -5.44 8.25 12.39
CA ALA A 107 -4.72 8.96 13.45
C ALA A 107 -5.02 8.41 14.85
N ALA A 108 -6.16 7.79 15.08
CA ALA A 108 -6.60 7.32 16.39
C ALA A 108 -5.63 6.32 17.05
N ILE A 109 -4.91 5.52 16.29
CA ILE A 109 -3.88 4.62 16.84
C ILE A 109 -2.73 5.38 17.53
N LEU A 110 -2.58 6.69 17.23
CA LEU A 110 -1.58 7.58 17.83
C LEU A 110 -2.13 8.43 19.00
N ASP A 111 -3.37 8.19 19.45
CA ASP A 111 -3.98 8.95 20.55
C ASP A 111 -3.11 9.06 21.82
N PRO A 112 -2.35 8.01 22.24
CA PRO A 112 -1.43 8.14 23.37
C PRO A 112 -0.34 9.22 23.17
N LEU A 113 0.12 9.43 21.94
CA LEU A 113 1.11 10.47 21.59
C LEU A 113 0.44 11.84 21.54
N HIS A 114 -0.79 11.90 21.02
CA HIS A 114 -1.58 13.12 20.99
C HIS A 114 -1.90 13.60 22.42
N ALA A 115 -2.30 12.68 23.30
CA ALA A 115 -2.52 12.99 24.71
C ALA A 115 -1.26 13.45 25.44
N ALA A 116 -0.06 13.02 24.99
CA ALA A 116 1.22 13.49 25.47
C ALA A 116 1.67 14.85 24.87
N GLY A 117 0.86 15.44 23.95
CA GLY A 117 1.10 16.77 23.39
C GLY A 117 1.69 16.80 21.98
N ALA A 118 1.89 15.66 21.31
CA ALA A 118 2.35 15.62 19.94
C ALA A 118 1.19 15.86 18.95
N ALA A 119 1.43 16.58 17.87
CA ALA A 119 0.53 16.57 16.70
C ALA A 119 0.77 15.28 15.90
N THR A 120 -0.31 14.60 15.49
CA THR A 120 -0.20 13.27 14.91
C THR A 120 -1.04 13.09 13.65
N ALA A 121 -0.58 12.20 12.75
CA ALA A 121 -1.32 11.84 11.53
C ALA A 121 -0.99 10.42 11.06
N ALA A 122 -1.89 9.86 10.24
CA ALA A 122 -1.60 8.78 9.33
C ALA A 122 -1.28 9.36 7.94
N ILE A 123 -0.15 8.99 7.33
CA ILE A 123 0.28 9.41 5.99
C ILE A 123 0.64 8.15 5.20
N HIS A 124 -0.31 7.56 4.50
CA HIS A 124 -0.11 6.30 3.79
C HIS A 124 0.24 6.54 2.31
N PRO A 125 1.45 6.18 1.85
CA PRO A 125 1.80 6.24 0.44
C PRO A 125 1.05 5.17 -0.35
N VAL A 126 0.24 5.59 -1.35
CA VAL A 126 -0.54 4.68 -2.20
C VAL A 126 0.35 4.15 -3.32
N MET A 127 1.31 3.31 -2.95
CA MET A 127 2.26 2.71 -3.88
C MET A 127 2.83 1.39 -3.35
N THR A 128 3.43 0.61 -4.24
CA THR A 128 4.11 -0.63 -3.87
C THR A 128 5.60 -0.36 -3.60
N PHE A 129 6.15 -1.05 -2.58
CA PHE A 129 7.55 -0.96 -2.19
C PHE A 129 8.26 -2.29 -2.44
N THR A 130 9.25 -2.27 -3.30
CA THR A 130 10.01 -3.47 -3.71
C THR A 130 11.31 -3.64 -2.94
N GLY A 131 11.78 -2.57 -2.30
CA GLY A 131 12.99 -2.57 -1.46
C GLY A 131 14.19 -1.83 -2.07
N ASP A 132 13.99 -1.15 -3.20
CA ASP A 132 14.94 -0.20 -3.79
C ASP A 132 14.56 1.24 -3.41
N PRO A 133 15.19 1.83 -2.39
CA PRO A 133 14.80 3.14 -1.88
C PRO A 133 14.92 4.26 -2.93
N GLN A 134 15.88 4.19 -3.84
CA GLN A 134 16.09 5.24 -4.85
C GLN A 134 14.95 5.25 -5.87
N ASN A 135 14.58 4.08 -6.40
CA ASN A 135 13.43 3.93 -7.29
C ASN A 135 12.12 4.30 -6.58
N GLU A 136 11.99 3.94 -5.30
CA GLU A 136 10.79 4.25 -4.52
C GLU A 136 10.66 5.75 -4.28
N VAL A 137 11.73 6.46 -3.97
CA VAL A 137 11.76 7.94 -3.86
C VAL A 137 11.35 8.59 -5.19
N ALA A 138 11.91 8.13 -6.30
CA ALA A 138 11.53 8.65 -7.62
C ALA A 138 10.02 8.46 -7.92
N ARG A 139 9.45 7.31 -7.50
CA ARG A 139 8.03 6.99 -7.67
C ARG A 139 7.10 7.72 -6.68
N MET A 140 7.61 8.30 -5.59
CA MET A 140 6.83 9.16 -4.70
C MET A 140 6.40 10.46 -5.39
N ALA A 141 7.17 10.94 -6.36
CA ALA A 141 6.83 12.12 -7.13
C ALA A 141 5.52 11.92 -7.90
N GLY A 142 4.51 12.73 -7.59
CA GLY A 142 3.16 12.60 -8.13
C GLY A 142 2.29 11.48 -7.52
N ALA A 143 2.85 10.61 -6.67
CA ALA A 143 2.07 9.58 -6.00
C ALA A 143 1.00 10.18 -5.06
N ARG A 144 -0.08 9.44 -4.85
CA ARG A 144 -1.13 9.82 -3.89
C ARG A 144 -0.75 9.34 -2.50
N PHE A 145 -1.05 10.17 -1.50
CA PHE A 145 -0.85 9.84 -0.09
C PHE A 145 -2.17 10.06 0.65
N ALA A 146 -2.70 9.02 1.28
CA ALA A 146 -3.89 9.14 2.10
C ALA A 146 -3.54 9.73 3.46
N ILE A 147 -4.19 10.82 3.82
CA ILE A 147 -3.95 11.58 5.05
C ILE A 147 -5.15 11.44 5.98
N THR A 148 -4.87 11.25 7.28
CA THR A 148 -5.83 11.40 8.38
C THR A 148 -5.10 12.06 9.54
N GLY A 149 -5.38 13.31 9.84
CA GLY A 149 -4.76 14.03 10.98
C GLY A 149 -5.61 13.95 12.24
N SER A 150 -4.97 14.06 13.41
CA SER A 150 -5.66 14.17 14.71
C SER A 150 -6.42 15.50 14.88
N SER A 151 -6.11 16.49 14.04
CA SER A 151 -6.77 17.79 13.97
C SER A 151 -6.64 18.38 12.58
N ALA A 152 -7.33 19.50 12.30
CA ALA A 152 -7.18 20.23 11.05
C ALA A 152 -5.74 20.71 10.82
N ASP A 153 -5.07 21.21 11.87
CA ASP A 153 -3.67 21.64 11.81
C ASP A 153 -2.72 20.48 11.55
N ALA A 154 -2.97 19.33 12.18
CA ALA A 154 -2.20 18.11 11.92
C ALA A 154 -2.39 17.60 10.48
N THR A 155 -3.61 17.69 9.93
CA THR A 155 -3.88 17.38 8.52
C THR A 155 -3.13 18.32 7.58
N ALA A 156 -3.13 19.61 7.85
CA ALA A 156 -2.41 20.60 7.05
C ALA A 156 -0.88 20.36 7.08
N GLN A 157 -0.32 20.02 8.26
CA GLN A 157 1.09 19.69 8.43
C GLN A 157 1.44 18.36 7.70
N ALA A 158 0.59 17.35 7.78
CA ALA A 158 0.73 16.12 7.03
C ALA A 158 0.73 16.38 5.51
N GLY A 159 -0.16 17.25 5.02
CA GLY A 159 -0.18 17.71 3.64
C GLY A 159 1.10 18.43 3.22
N HIS A 160 1.73 19.19 4.12
CA HIS A 160 3.05 19.79 3.88
C HIS A 160 4.12 18.71 3.71
N ILE A 161 4.17 17.70 4.59
CA ILE A 161 5.13 16.58 4.49
C ILE A 161 4.95 15.85 3.16
N VAL A 162 3.71 15.58 2.75
CA VAL A 162 3.42 14.94 1.46
C VAL A 162 3.97 15.75 0.28
N ARG A 163 3.85 17.09 0.31
CA ARG A 163 4.45 17.94 -0.72
C ARG A 163 5.97 17.89 -0.73
N LEU A 164 6.63 17.82 0.45
CA LEU A 164 8.08 17.63 0.53
C LEU A 164 8.53 16.29 -0.10
N LEU A 165 7.69 15.25 -0.01
CA LEU A 165 7.90 13.97 -0.69
C LEU A 165 7.57 14.01 -2.19
N GLY A 166 7.17 15.17 -2.73
CA GLY A 166 6.75 15.32 -4.13
C GLY A 166 5.38 14.72 -4.44
N GLY A 167 4.63 14.28 -3.43
CA GLY A 167 3.35 13.62 -3.58
C GLY A 167 2.13 14.56 -3.54
N VAL A 168 0.95 13.98 -3.69
CA VAL A 168 -0.34 14.66 -3.64
C VAL A 168 -1.19 14.05 -2.53
N GLY A 169 -1.59 14.85 -1.54
CA GLY A 169 -2.44 14.40 -0.42
C GLY A 169 -3.89 14.16 -0.84
N VAL A 170 -4.49 13.14 -0.23
CA VAL A 170 -5.93 12.83 -0.32
C VAL A 170 -6.43 12.59 1.09
N ASP A 171 -7.39 13.38 1.55
CA ASP A 171 -7.92 13.24 2.90
C ASP A 171 -8.87 12.04 2.98
N ILE A 172 -8.59 11.15 3.91
CA ILE A 172 -9.42 9.99 4.22
C ILE A 172 -9.84 10.10 5.68
N ARG A 173 -11.16 10.07 5.92
CA ARG A 173 -11.69 10.10 7.28
C ARG A 173 -11.35 8.82 8.03
N GLU A 174 -11.21 8.93 9.36
CA GLU A 174 -10.82 7.82 10.25
C GLU A 174 -11.68 6.57 10.02
N GLU A 175 -12.99 6.74 10.01
CA GLU A 175 -13.97 5.65 9.87
C GLU A 175 -13.94 4.97 8.50
N HIS A 176 -13.35 5.60 7.48
CA HIS A 176 -13.26 5.06 6.13
C HIS A 176 -11.94 4.32 5.85
N ARG A 177 -10.97 4.38 6.77
CA ARG A 177 -9.66 3.72 6.59
C ARG A 177 -9.75 2.22 6.30
N PRO A 178 -10.59 1.43 6.98
CA PRO A 178 -10.70 0.00 6.66
C PRO A 178 -11.18 -0.26 5.23
N LEU A 179 -12.23 0.44 4.79
CA LEU A 179 -12.75 0.30 3.43
C LEU A 179 -11.74 0.77 2.37
N TYR A 180 -11.12 1.93 2.60
CA TYR A 180 -10.05 2.45 1.75
C TYR A 180 -8.92 1.41 1.58
N HIS A 181 -8.42 0.84 2.67
CA HIS A 181 -7.33 -0.13 2.60
C HIS A 181 -7.76 -1.44 1.93
N ALA A 182 -8.98 -1.91 2.20
CA ALA A 182 -9.55 -3.08 1.53
C ALA A 182 -9.63 -2.90 0.01
N ALA A 183 -10.06 -1.72 -0.46
CA ALA A 183 -10.12 -1.40 -1.88
C ALA A 183 -8.73 -1.42 -2.54
N LEU A 184 -7.70 -0.88 -1.89
CA LEU A 184 -6.34 -0.93 -2.40
C LEU A 184 -5.77 -2.36 -2.43
N CYS A 185 -6.02 -3.15 -1.39
CA CYS A 185 -5.63 -4.56 -1.36
C CYS A 185 -6.33 -5.35 -2.47
N HIS A 186 -7.62 -5.08 -2.70
CA HIS A 186 -8.37 -5.71 -3.78
C HIS A 186 -7.76 -5.38 -5.15
N ALA A 187 -7.43 -4.12 -5.41
CA ALA A 187 -6.88 -3.69 -6.69
C ALA A 187 -5.41 -4.12 -6.92
N ALA A 188 -4.58 -4.13 -5.87
CA ALA A 188 -3.14 -4.36 -6.01
C ALA A 188 -2.72 -5.77 -5.61
N ASN A 189 -3.08 -6.23 -4.39
CA ASN A 189 -2.59 -7.51 -3.89
C ASN A 189 -3.26 -8.69 -4.58
N HIS A 190 -4.58 -8.61 -4.81
CA HIS A 190 -5.28 -9.66 -5.56
C HIS A 190 -4.85 -9.71 -7.03
N LEU A 191 -4.49 -8.56 -7.65
CA LEU A 191 -3.92 -8.56 -8.99
C LEU A 191 -2.63 -9.41 -9.06
N VAL A 192 -1.74 -9.29 -8.06
CA VAL A 192 -0.53 -10.12 -8.00
C VAL A 192 -0.90 -11.61 -7.96
N THR A 193 -1.89 -11.98 -7.14
CA THR A 193 -2.37 -13.37 -7.05
C THR A 193 -2.97 -13.85 -8.38
N LEU A 194 -3.79 -13.02 -9.04
CA LEU A 194 -4.40 -13.35 -10.33
C LEU A 194 -3.35 -13.58 -11.42
N ILE A 195 -2.34 -12.70 -11.51
CA ILE A 195 -1.25 -12.84 -12.49
C ILE A 195 -0.41 -14.08 -12.19
N SER A 196 -0.09 -14.37 -10.93
CA SER A 196 0.65 -15.56 -10.53
C SER A 196 -0.11 -16.84 -10.92
N GLY A 197 -1.41 -16.90 -10.65
CA GLY A 197 -2.26 -18.03 -11.04
C GLY A 197 -2.35 -18.21 -12.54
N ALA A 198 -2.54 -17.12 -13.29
CA ALA A 198 -2.56 -17.17 -14.76
C ALA A 198 -1.22 -17.66 -15.33
N SER A 199 -0.09 -17.20 -14.77
CA SER A 199 1.25 -17.65 -15.16
C SER A 199 1.42 -19.16 -14.92
N HIS A 200 0.95 -19.67 -13.77
CA HIS A 200 0.96 -21.10 -13.45
C HIS A 200 0.15 -21.90 -14.47
N ALA A 201 -1.09 -21.49 -14.76
CA ALA A 201 -1.95 -22.18 -15.73
C ALA A 201 -1.33 -22.20 -17.13
N LEU A 202 -0.72 -21.12 -17.59
CA LEU A 202 -0.03 -21.05 -18.88
C LEU A 202 1.18 -22.00 -18.94
N THR A 203 1.95 -22.11 -17.86
CA THR A 203 3.03 -23.10 -17.76
C THR A 203 2.48 -24.52 -17.89
N ARG A 204 1.36 -24.83 -17.24
CA ARG A 204 0.70 -26.14 -17.38
C ARG A 204 0.16 -26.38 -18.80
N ALA A 205 -0.21 -25.32 -19.50
CA ALA A 205 -0.63 -25.36 -20.91
C ALA A 205 0.55 -25.44 -21.89
N GLY A 206 1.82 -25.49 -21.41
CA GLY A 206 3.01 -25.66 -22.24
C GLY A 206 3.62 -24.36 -22.74
N VAL A 207 3.32 -23.21 -22.11
CA VAL A 207 3.95 -21.92 -22.44
C VAL A 207 5.27 -21.79 -21.70
N ASP A 208 6.40 -21.63 -22.43
CA ASP A 208 7.74 -21.54 -21.84
C ASP A 208 7.99 -20.24 -21.07
N ASP A 209 7.49 -19.10 -21.55
CA ASP A 209 7.59 -17.79 -20.90
C ASP A 209 6.19 -17.15 -20.72
N PRO A 210 5.45 -17.56 -19.68
CA PRO A 210 4.13 -17.02 -19.38
C PRO A 210 4.14 -15.51 -19.14
N ASN A 211 5.22 -14.98 -18.53
CA ASN A 211 5.30 -13.57 -18.18
C ASN A 211 5.43 -12.68 -19.43
N ALA A 212 6.20 -13.10 -20.41
CA ALA A 212 6.31 -12.37 -21.69
C ALA A 212 4.96 -12.32 -22.40
N LEU A 213 4.17 -13.42 -22.34
CA LEU A 213 2.83 -13.49 -22.95
C LEU A 213 1.80 -12.65 -22.17
N LEU A 214 1.83 -12.70 -20.82
CA LEU A 214 0.87 -11.99 -19.97
C LEU A 214 1.11 -10.49 -19.89
N ALA A 215 2.38 -10.04 -19.91
CA ALA A 215 2.71 -8.66 -19.62
C ALA A 215 1.99 -7.62 -20.51
N PRO A 216 1.93 -7.75 -21.86
CA PRO A 216 1.21 -6.80 -22.68
C PRO A 216 -0.31 -6.87 -22.46
N LEU A 217 -0.87 -8.06 -22.28
CA LEU A 217 -2.30 -8.28 -22.03
C LEU A 217 -2.73 -7.65 -20.69
N ALA A 218 -2.01 -7.94 -19.61
CA ALA A 218 -2.33 -7.45 -18.28
C ALA A 218 -2.21 -5.93 -18.19
N ARG A 219 -1.16 -5.33 -18.79
CA ARG A 219 -1.01 -3.87 -18.83
C ARG A 219 -2.17 -3.20 -19.57
N ALA A 220 -2.54 -3.73 -20.74
CA ALA A 220 -3.68 -3.20 -21.50
C ALA A 220 -5.00 -3.35 -20.73
N ALA A 221 -5.23 -4.48 -20.05
CA ALA A 221 -6.43 -4.68 -19.25
C ALA A 221 -6.52 -3.68 -18.10
N VAL A 222 -5.42 -3.43 -17.38
CA VAL A 222 -5.36 -2.42 -16.30
C VAL A 222 -5.61 -1.02 -16.85
N GLU A 223 -4.92 -0.61 -17.91
CA GLU A 223 -5.04 0.71 -18.53
C GLU A 223 -6.46 0.98 -19.02
N ASN A 224 -7.04 0.01 -19.74
CA ASN A 224 -8.42 0.11 -20.23
C ASN A 224 -9.43 0.18 -19.09
N SER A 225 -9.23 -0.59 -18.00
CA SER A 225 -10.11 -0.56 -16.85
C SER A 225 -10.07 0.78 -16.12
N LEU A 226 -8.89 1.40 -15.99
CA LEU A 226 -8.74 2.72 -15.39
C LEU A 226 -9.36 3.83 -16.24
N THR A 227 -9.39 3.66 -17.57
CA THR A 227 -9.92 4.66 -18.51
C THR A 227 -11.43 4.51 -18.74
N HIS A 228 -11.93 3.28 -18.87
CA HIS A 228 -13.29 2.97 -19.29
C HIS A 228 -14.14 2.29 -18.20
N GLY A 229 -13.56 2.05 -17.03
CA GLY A 229 -14.24 1.32 -15.95
C GLY A 229 -14.64 -0.09 -16.40
N PHE A 230 -15.80 -0.56 -15.94
CA PHE A 230 -16.32 -1.89 -16.29
C PHE A 230 -16.65 -2.06 -17.78
N GLY A 231 -16.83 -0.95 -18.52
CA GLY A 231 -17.02 -0.97 -19.99
C GLY A 231 -15.80 -1.51 -20.77
N ALA A 232 -14.63 -1.64 -20.10
CA ALA A 232 -13.46 -2.32 -20.68
C ALA A 232 -13.60 -3.86 -20.75
N LEU A 233 -14.63 -4.43 -20.12
CA LEU A 233 -14.84 -5.88 -20.09
C LEU A 233 -14.98 -6.43 -21.51
N SER A 234 -14.33 -7.55 -21.76
CA SER A 234 -14.43 -8.34 -22.99
C SER A 234 -14.47 -9.82 -22.65
N GLY A 235 -14.67 -10.67 -23.65
CA GLY A 235 -14.55 -12.11 -23.45
C GLY A 235 -15.88 -12.86 -23.29
N PRO A 236 -15.83 -14.15 -22.92
CA PRO A 236 -16.98 -15.05 -22.98
C PRO A 236 -18.09 -14.70 -21.98
N LEU A 237 -17.76 -14.18 -20.80
CA LEU A 237 -18.77 -13.77 -19.81
C LEU A 237 -19.67 -12.65 -20.35
N LEU A 238 -19.06 -11.61 -20.96
CA LEU A 238 -19.82 -10.51 -21.58
C LEU A 238 -20.75 -10.99 -22.70
N ARG A 239 -20.32 -12.01 -23.48
CA ARG A 239 -21.11 -12.57 -24.60
C ARG A 239 -22.09 -13.64 -24.16
N GLY A 240 -22.13 -14.05 -22.90
CA GLY A 240 -22.97 -15.15 -22.41
C GLY A 240 -22.57 -16.52 -22.96
N ASP A 241 -21.29 -16.70 -23.33
CA ASP A 241 -20.76 -17.92 -23.95
C ASP A 241 -20.52 -19.01 -22.88
N GLY A 242 -21.61 -19.71 -22.53
CA GLY A 242 -21.59 -20.75 -21.50
C GLY A 242 -20.77 -21.99 -21.89
N GLU A 243 -20.63 -22.29 -23.18
CA GLU A 243 -19.81 -23.42 -23.64
C GLU A 243 -18.32 -23.17 -23.38
N THR A 244 -17.84 -22.01 -23.76
CA THR A 244 -16.46 -21.62 -23.47
C THR A 244 -16.17 -21.62 -21.98
N ILE A 245 -17.08 -21.09 -21.14
CA ILE A 245 -16.91 -21.11 -19.67
C ILE A 245 -16.91 -22.54 -19.14
N GLY A 246 -17.81 -23.41 -19.62
CA GLY A 246 -17.81 -24.82 -19.24
C GLY A 246 -16.48 -25.52 -19.55
N ASN A 247 -15.92 -25.26 -20.72
CA ASN A 247 -14.62 -25.80 -21.13
C ASN A 247 -13.47 -25.26 -20.24
N HIS A 248 -13.52 -23.99 -19.83
CA HIS A 248 -12.55 -23.42 -18.86
C HIS A 248 -12.63 -24.14 -17.51
N LEU A 249 -13.83 -24.36 -16.97
CA LEU A 249 -14.02 -25.05 -15.71
C LEU A 249 -13.46 -26.47 -15.73
N LEU A 250 -13.75 -27.24 -16.79
CA LEU A 250 -13.25 -28.61 -16.98
C LEU A 250 -11.71 -28.63 -17.08
N ALA A 251 -11.13 -27.70 -17.83
CA ALA A 251 -9.67 -27.59 -17.98
C ALA A 251 -9.00 -27.25 -16.67
N LEU A 252 -9.54 -26.25 -15.93
CA LEU A 252 -9.00 -25.87 -14.62
C LEU A 252 -9.13 -27.01 -13.59
N GLU A 253 -10.28 -27.71 -13.56
CA GLU A 253 -10.47 -28.84 -12.65
C GLU A 253 -9.46 -29.96 -12.91
N ARG A 254 -9.10 -30.20 -14.16
CA ARG A 254 -8.14 -31.24 -14.54
C ARG A 254 -6.69 -30.84 -14.29
N ASP A 255 -6.30 -29.62 -14.68
CA ASP A 255 -4.90 -29.23 -14.82
C ASP A 255 -4.41 -28.24 -13.74
N CYS A 256 -5.32 -27.45 -13.12
CA CYS A 256 -5.03 -26.41 -12.13
C CYS A 256 -6.18 -26.27 -11.11
N PRO A 257 -6.56 -27.34 -10.37
CA PRO A 257 -7.72 -27.31 -9.47
C PRO A 257 -7.64 -26.22 -8.39
N GLU A 258 -6.43 -25.83 -8.01
CA GLU A 258 -6.19 -24.74 -7.03
C GLU A 258 -6.63 -23.35 -7.52
N LEU A 259 -6.75 -23.15 -8.84
CA LEU A 259 -7.24 -21.89 -9.41
C LEU A 259 -8.76 -21.82 -9.52
N LEU A 260 -9.42 -22.96 -9.50
CA LEU A 260 -10.85 -23.07 -9.77
C LEU A 260 -11.71 -22.20 -8.83
N PRO A 261 -11.49 -22.19 -7.50
CA PRO A 261 -12.26 -21.33 -6.59
C PRO A 261 -12.15 -19.85 -6.93
N ALA A 262 -10.93 -19.37 -7.18
CA ALA A 262 -10.68 -17.96 -7.53
C ALA A 262 -11.31 -17.60 -8.88
N TYR A 263 -11.19 -18.47 -9.88
CA TYR A 263 -11.82 -18.28 -11.19
C TYR A 263 -13.35 -18.17 -11.07
N CYS A 264 -13.99 -19.09 -10.34
CA CYS A 264 -15.43 -19.08 -10.12
C CYS A 264 -15.89 -17.82 -9.36
N ALA A 265 -15.15 -17.41 -8.31
CA ALA A 265 -15.48 -16.21 -7.54
C ALA A 265 -15.43 -14.95 -8.42
N MET A 266 -14.39 -14.78 -9.22
CA MET A 266 -14.27 -13.64 -10.15
C MET A 266 -15.30 -13.69 -11.25
N ALA A 267 -15.62 -14.87 -11.81
CA ALA A 267 -16.66 -15.01 -12.82
C ALA A 267 -18.05 -14.66 -12.27
N ARG A 268 -18.35 -15.05 -11.02
CA ARG A 268 -19.60 -14.63 -10.34
C ARG A 268 -19.65 -13.13 -10.14
N ALA A 269 -18.58 -12.52 -9.61
CA ALA A 269 -18.51 -11.07 -9.42
C ALA A 269 -18.69 -10.30 -10.74
N THR A 270 -18.10 -10.80 -11.83
CA THR A 270 -18.28 -10.23 -13.17
C THR A 270 -19.73 -10.33 -13.64
N HIS A 271 -20.37 -11.47 -13.40
CA HIS A 271 -21.78 -11.67 -13.73
C HIS A 271 -22.70 -10.71 -12.96
N ASP A 272 -22.48 -10.57 -11.64
CA ASP A 272 -23.29 -9.69 -10.80
C ASP A 272 -23.14 -8.22 -11.23
N GLU A 273 -21.94 -7.79 -11.64
CA GLU A 273 -21.69 -6.45 -12.16
C GLU A 273 -22.36 -6.23 -13.54
N LEU A 274 -22.37 -7.25 -14.40
CA LEU A 274 -23.12 -7.20 -15.68
C LEU A 274 -24.62 -7.00 -15.44
N GLU A 275 -25.21 -7.71 -14.48
CA GLU A 275 -26.62 -7.54 -14.12
C GLU A 275 -26.88 -6.10 -13.60
N CYS A 276 -26.00 -5.58 -12.73
CA CYS A 276 -26.13 -4.22 -12.20
C CYS A 276 -25.98 -3.14 -13.28
N SER A 277 -25.15 -3.36 -14.30
CA SER A 277 -24.93 -2.43 -15.41
C SER A 277 -26.04 -2.41 -16.46
N GLY A 278 -27.05 -3.30 -16.34
CA GLY A 278 -28.14 -3.43 -17.31
C GLY A 278 -27.73 -4.14 -18.62
N ALA A 279 -26.57 -4.79 -18.64
CA ALA A 279 -26.18 -5.66 -19.75
C ALA A 279 -27.09 -6.88 -19.84
N PRO A 280 -27.22 -7.52 -21.01
CA PRO A 280 -28.01 -8.76 -21.14
C PRO A 280 -27.50 -9.79 -20.14
N ALA A 281 -28.39 -10.25 -19.24
CA ALA A 281 -28.03 -11.22 -18.22
C ALA A 281 -27.53 -12.51 -18.86
N PRO A 282 -26.37 -13.06 -18.43
CA PRO A 282 -25.93 -14.37 -18.87
C PRO A 282 -26.97 -15.48 -18.55
N PRO A 283 -26.97 -16.59 -19.27
CA PRO A 283 -27.96 -17.67 -19.06
C PRO A 283 -27.93 -18.17 -17.59
N PRO A 284 -29.08 -18.47 -16.96
CA PRO A 284 -29.12 -18.99 -15.57
C PRO A 284 -28.32 -20.28 -15.38
N SER A 285 -28.12 -21.07 -16.41
CA SER A 285 -27.27 -22.27 -16.42
C SER A 285 -25.81 -21.95 -16.16
N LEU A 286 -25.32 -20.80 -16.61
CA LEU A 286 -23.95 -20.37 -16.35
C LEU A 286 -23.74 -20.02 -14.86
N ARG A 287 -24.69 -19.32 -14.25
CA ARG A 287 -24.67 -19.02 -12.80
C ARG A 287 -24.67 -20.29 -11.95
N ALA A 288 -25.50 -21.27 -12.32
CA ALA A 288 -25.54 -22.57 -11.66
C ALA A 288 -24.21 -23.31 -11.76
N ALA A 289 -23.59 -23.35 -12.95
CA ALA A 289 -22.28 -23.99 -13.16
C ALA A 289 -21.15 -23.35 -12.35
N LEU A 290 -21.18 -22.02 -12.13
CA LEU A 290 -20.20 -21.30 -11.31
C LEU A 290 -20.42 -21.48 -9.80
N SER A 291 -21.64 -21.86 -9.37
CA SER A 291 -21.98 -22.01 -7.93
C SER A 291 -21.72 -23.41 -7.38
N THR A 292 -21.61 -24.43 -8.22
CA THR A 292 -21.44 -25.84 -7.80
C THR A 292 -19.98 -26.26 -7.56
N LYS A 293 -19.03 -25.35 -7.66
CA LYS A 293 -17.58 -25.60 -7.60
C LYS A 293 -16.91 -24.86 -6.41
N ASP A 294 -17.66 -24.61 -5.34
CA ASP A 294 -17.13 -24.10 -4.05
C ASP A 294 -16.43 -25.18 -3.22
#